data_15ddc866ab1aa911bf2b4b5f8919382e
#
_entry.id   15ddc866ab1aa911bf2b4b5f8919382e
#
_cell.length_a   1.000
_cell.length_b   1.000
_cell.length_c   1.000
_cell.angle_alpha   90.00
_cell.angle_beta   90.00
_cell.angle_gamma   90.00
#
_symmetry.space_group_name_H-M   'P 1'
#
loop_
_entity.id
_entity.type
_entity.pdbx_description
1 polymer ?
#
loop_
_entity_poly.entity_id
_entity_poly.type
_entity_poly.pdbx_seq_one_letter_code
_entity_poly.pdbx_strand_id
1 'polypeptide(L)'
;MNTEHPAIEMRGITKSFPGVKALRNVSFSAHCGEVHALAGENGAGKSTLMKILSGVYRPDAGAVVVNGEERHFTHPLAAIRAGIAVIYQEFSLLPERTVAQNIFLGREPTRRGLIDHRAMNDEARRVLALFGSAHRIEPNTVVADLDVASQQLVEIAKAVSLDARVIVMDEPTAALNEAECEVLFDLVDTLKKRGVAIIYITHRMPEIARLANRVTVLKDGEVAVRFDHVPEPEAIVRAMVGRDLGDFYAEPAAPQEIGHVVLSVCNAGNDRLKNVSFDLRAGEIVGFSGLQGAGRVALAQAIFGLSPFTEGEITFAGKPARFTSPREAIRAGVGLLPGDRKAEALVLMQSVVDNGMLTSRALSGLSGNADATSFVSAEAMEKLLRELDVRAGSFSQDIKALSGGNQQKAIVARWLALAPRLLIFIEPTRGIDVNAKAGICHLMRDLARKGTAIMMVSSDLPEVLGVSDRILVMRNGELVAAFARGVCEADVMLAATGEEAVAA
;
A
#
# COMPACT_ATOMS: atom_id res chain seq x y z
N MET A 1 -32.00 -24.00 0.00
CA MET A 1 -31.78 -22.86 0.87
C MET A 1 -32.47 -21.66 0.22
N ASN A 2 -33.36 -20.95 0.95
CA ASN A 2 -34.10 -19.82 0.38
C ASN A 2 -33.15 -18.73 -0.13
N THR A 3 -33.09 -18.55 -1.44
CA THR A 3 -32.25 -17.56 -2.14
C THR A 3 -32.89 -16.17 -2.20
N GLU A 4 -34.00 -15.96 -1.50
CA GLU A 4 -34.77 -14.70 -1.58
C GLU A 4 -34.22 -13.55 -0.74
N HIS A 5 -33.41 -13.82 0.28
CA HIS A 5 -32.87 -12.77 1.15
C HIS A 5 -31.33 -12.72 1.09
N PRO A 6 -30.73 -11.50 1.10
CA PRO A 6 -29.29 -11.36 1.26
C PRO A 6 -28.82 -11.94 2.60
N ALA A 7 -27.59 -12.47 2.64
CA ALA A 7 -26.96 -12.96 3.88
C ALA A 7 -26.86 -11.83 4.91
N ILE A 8 -26.56 -10.63 4.41
CA ILE A 8 -26.55 -9.40 5.20
C ILE A 8 -27.15 -8.25 4.39
N GLU A 9 -27.85 -7.36 5.09
CA GLU A 9 -28.33 -6.08 4.56
C GLU A 9 -28.17 -5.00 5.62
N MET A 10 -27.56 -3.90 5.24
CA MET A 10 -27.44 -2.68 6.04
C MET A 10 -28.33 -1.62 5.39
N ARG A 11 -29.33 -1.11 6.12
CA ARG A 11 -30.35 -0.19 5.59
C ARG A 11 -30.18 1.18 6.19
N GLY A 12 -29.88 2.19 5.36
CA GLY A 12 -29.89 3.61 5.75
C GLY A 12 -28.92 3.96 6.87
N ILE A 13 -27.77 3.30 6.94
CA ILE A 13 -26.80 3.46 8.03
C ILE A 13 -26.23 4.87 8.04
N THR A 14 -26.38 5.52 9.20
CA THR A 14 -25.78 6.84 9.47
C THR A 14 -24.90 6.75 10.69
N LYS A 15 -23.71 7.40 10.61
CA LYS A 15 -22.76 7.46 11.73
C LYS A 15 -22.00 8.77 11.73
N SER A 16 -21.98 9.46 12.88
CA SER A 16 -21.22 10.68 13.09
C SER A 16 -20.24 10.49 14.24
N PHE A 17 -19.09 11.13 14.13
CA PHE A 17 -18.10 11.30 15.17
C PHE A 17 -17.90 12.82 15.41
N PRO A 18 -17.29 13.26 16.53
CA PRO A 18 -17.03 14.66 16.75
C PRO A 18 -16.34 15.33 15.54
N GLY A 19 -17.03 16.28 14.90
CA GLY A 19 -16.52 17.03 13.75
C GLY A 19 -16.64 16.32 12.38
N VAL A 20 -17.05 15.03 12.30
CA VAL A 20 -17.10 14.30 11.02
C VAL A 20 -18.35 13.43 10.92
N LYS A 21 -19.07 13.56 9.81
CA LYS A 21 -20.14 12.63 9.41
C LYS A 21 -19.53 11.49 8.58
N ALA A 22 -19.24 10.36 9.21
CA ALA A 22 -18.53 9.24 8.57
C ALA A 22 -19.40 8.42 7.63
N LEU A 23 -20.71 8.33 7.89
CA LEU A 23 -21.69 7.66 7.03
C LEU A 23 -22.99 8.46 6.97
N ARG A 24 -23.59 8.54 5.76
CA ARG A 24 -24.78 9.30 5.47
C ARG A 24 -25.77 8.43 4.70
N ASN A 25 -26.72 7.83 5.40
CA ASN A 25 -27.79 7.02 4.82
C ASN A 25 -27.28 5.89 3.88
N VAL A 26 -26.20 5.20 4.28
CA VAL A 26 -25.57 4.15 3.49
C VAL A 26 -26.40 2.87 3.58
N SER A 27 -26.78 2.30 2.44
CA SER A 27 -27.35 0.95 2.36
C SER A 27 -26.39 0.05 1.58
N PHE A 28 -26.24 -1.19 2.06
CA PHE A 28 -25.32 -2.17 1.48
C PHE A 28 -25.88 -3.58 1.70
N SER A 29 -25.69 -4.50 0.77
CA SER A 29 -26.12 -5.90 0.92
C SER A 29 -25.10 -6.86 0.30
N ALA A 30 -24.98 -8.06 0.87
CA ALA A 30 -24.19 -9.15 0.30
C ALA A 30 -24.98 -10.46 0.35
N HIS A 31 -24.87 -11.28 -0.70
CA HIS A 31 -25.61 -12.53 -0.85
C HIS A 31 -24.72 -13.74 -0.58
N CYS A 32 -25.35 -14.85 -0.23
CA CYS A 32 -24.65 -16.12 -0.06
C CYS A 32 -23.97 -16.56 -1.37
N GLY A 33 -22.71 -17.00 -1.27
CA GLY A 33 -21.95 -17.49 -2.41
C GLY A 33 -21.49 -16.41 -3.41
N GLU A 34 -21.45 -15.14 -2.98
CA GLU A 34 -20.86 -14.06 -3.77
C GLU A 34 -19.71 -13.36 -3.05
N VAL A 35 -18.86 -12.75 -3.83
CA VAL A 35 -17.87 -11.76 -3.38
C VAL A 35 -18.39 -10.38 -3.76
N HIS A 36 -18.76 -9.59 -2.77
CA HIS A 36 -19.17 -8.20 -2.98
C HIS A 36 -18.01 -7.28 -2.61
N ALA A 37 -17.38 -6.66 -3.62
CA ALA A 37 -16.31 -5.71 -3.40
C ALA A 37 -16.87 -4.38 -2.88
N LEU A 38 -16.29 -3.89 -1.78
CA LEU A 38 -16.56 -2.57 -1.24
C LEU A 38 -15.35 -1.67 -1.52
N ALA A 39 -15.44 -0.90 -2.60
CA ALA A 39 -14.40 0.01 -3.04
C ALA A 39 -14.64 1.44 -2.50
N GLY A 40 -13.62 2.27 -2.52
CA GLY A 40 -13.70 3.67 -2.09
C GLY A 40 -12.38 4.14 -1.52
N GLU A 41 -12.21 5.44 -1.40
CA GLU A 41 -11.00 6.06 -0.87
C GLU A 41 -10.84 5.85 0.65
N ASN A 42 -9.64 6.15 1.15
CA ASN A 42 -9.43 6.22 2.60
C ASN A 42 -10.26 7.37 3.17
N GLY A 43 -11.02 7.08 4.23
CA GLY A 43 -11.97 8.05 4.78
C GLY A 43 -13.38 8.00 4.15
N ALA A 44 -13.61 7.22 3.09
CA ALA A 44 -14.94 7.09 2.46
C ALA A 44 -16.00 6.42 3.37
N GLY A 45 -15.61 5.89 4.53
CA GLY A 45 -16.52 5.27 5.48
C GLY A 45 -16.53 3.73 5.48
N LYS A 46 -15.74 3.06 4.62
CA LYS A 46 -15.70 1.58 4.50
C LYS A 46 -15.48 0.88 5.83
N SER A 47 -14.37 1.19 6.51
CA SER A 47 -14.05 0.58 7.81
C SER A 47 -15.04 0.95 8.91
N THR A 48 -15.67 2.14 8.85
CA THR A 48 -16.76 2.52 9.77
C THR A 48 -17.99 1.67 9.54
N LEU A 49 -18.37 1.43 8.28
CA LEU A 49 -19.50 0.57 7.92
C LEU A 49 -19.26 -0.86 8.42
N MET A 50 -18.06 -1.40 8.25
CA MET A 50 -17.71 -2.75 8.71
C MET A 50 -17.59 -2.83 10.24
N LYS A 51 -17.14 -1.77 10.91
CA LYS A 51 -17.14 -1.72 12.38
C LYS A 51 -18.56 -1.67 12.96
N ILE A 52 -19.55 -1.16 12.23
CA ILE A 52 -20.95 -1.25 12.59
C ILE A 52 -21.44 -2.68 12.39
N LEU A 53 -21.13 -3.31 11.26
CA LEU A 53 -21.49 -4.69 10.97
C LEU A 53 -20.91 -5.66 11.99
N SER A 54 -19.68 -5.43 12.43
CA SER A 54 -19.00 -6.25 13.44
C SER A 54 -19.41 -5.93 14.89
N GLY A 55 -20.28 -4.95 15.11
CA GLY A 55 -20.73 -4.57 16.46
C GLY A 55 -19.72 -3.79 17.30
N VAL A 56 -18.63 -3.29 16.71
CA VAL A 56 -17.67 -2.37 17.35
C VAL A 56 -18.30 -0.99 17.54
N TYR A 57 -19.05 -0.53 16.52
CA TYR A 57 -19.81 0.73 16.60
C TYR A 57 -21.29 0.48 16.49
N ARG A 58 -22.09 1.33 17.14
CA ARG A 58 -23.53 1.40 16.92
C ARG A 58 -23.83 2.45 15.87
N PRO A 59 -24.72 2.20 14.92
CA PRO A 59 -25.19 3.24 14.01
C PRO A 59 -26.01 4.28 14.79
N ASP A 60 -26.00 5.52 14.32
CA ASP A 60 -26.84 6.59 14.86
C ASP A 60 -28.27 6.50 14.28
N ALA A 61 -28.40 5.96 13.06
CA ALA A 61 -29.66 5.62 12.40
C ALA A 61 -29.46 4.47 11.43
N GLY A 62 -30.54 3.82 11.04
CA GLY A 62 -30.53 2.66 10.16
C GLY A 62 -30.54 1.32 10.91
N ALA A 63 -30.57 0.23 10.16
CA ALA A 63 -30.67 -1.12 10.70
C ALA A 63 -29.71 -2.10 10.01
N VAL A 64 -29.25 -3.10 10.74
CA VAL A 64 -28.48 -4.25 10.23
C VAL A 64 -29.40 -5.47 10.24
N VAL A 65 -29.58 -6.10 9.09
CA VAL A 65 -30.40 -7.30 8.91
C VAL A 65 -29.47 -8.46 8.54
N VAL A 66 -29.59 -9.57 9.24
CA VAL A 66 -28.81 -10.80 8.99
C VAL A 66 -29.79 -11.94 8.74
N ASN A 67 -29.70 -12.57 7.57
CA ASN A 67 -30.61 -13.64 7.15
C ASN A 67 -32.13 -13.25 7.26
N GLY A 68 -32.44 -12.00 6.93
CA GLY A 68 -33.81 -11.47 6.97
C GLY A 68 -34.31 -11.00 8.35
N GLU A 69 -33.51 -11.15 9.42
CA GLU A 69 -33.84 -10.69 10.75
C GLU A 69 -33.04 -9.45 11.14
N GLU A 70 -33.72 -8.42 11.63
CA GLU A 70 -33.03 -7.23 12.14
C GLU A 70 -32.25 -7.56 13.41
N ARG A 71 -31.00 -7.15 13.47
CA ARG A 71 -30.06 -7.40 14.57
C ARG A 71 -29.46 -6.12 15.09
N HIS A 72 -29.42 -6.01 16.41
CA HIS A 72 -28.74 -4.91 17.10
C HIS A 72 -27.49 -5.43 17.80
N PHE A 73 -26.32 -5.20 17.21
CA PHE A 73 -25.07 -5.61 17.82
C PHE A 73 -24.61 -4.59 18.84
N THR A 74 -24.39 -5.04 20.07
CA THR A 74 -23.92 -4.20 21.17
C THR A 74 -22.43 -4.40 21.46
N HIS A 75 -21.86 -5.50 20.93
CA HIS A 75 -20.45 -5.87 21.05
C HIS A 75 -20.08 -6.93 19.98
N PRO A 76 -18.77 -7.09 19.64
CA PRO A 76 -18.32 -7.97 18.55
C PRO A 76 -18.74 -9.44 18.69
N LEU A 77 -18.76 -10.00 19.89
CA LEU A 77 -19.21 -11.39 20.11
C LEU A 77 -20.64 -11.65 19.65
N ALA A 78 -21.50 -10.62 19.67
CA ALA A 78 -22.88 -10.77 19.18
C ALA A 78 -22.91 -10.92 17.64
N ALA A 79 -22.05 -10.20 16.91
CA ALA A 79 -21.89 -10.35 15.48
C ALA A 79 -21.29 -11.73 15.11
N ILE A 80 -20.28 -12.17 15.83
CA ILE A 80 -19.67 -13.50 15.65
C ILE A 80 -20.70 -14.60 15.84
N ARG A 81 -21.54 -14.53 16.91
CA ARG A 81 -22.63 -15.49 17.15
C ARG A 81 -23.72 -15.44 16.08
N ALA A 82 -23.87 -14.33 15.39
CA ALA A 82 -24.77 -14.20 14.24
C ALA A 82 -24.15 -14.72 12.93
N GLY A 83 -22.92 -15.25 12.97
CA GLY A 83 -22.21 -15.82 11.83
C GLY A 83 -21.45 -14.81 10.99
N ILE A 84 -21.00 -13.69 11.58
CA ILE A 84 -20.19 -12.68 10.91
C ILE A 84 -18.77 -12.73 11.45
N ALA A 85 -17.78 -12.96 10.57
CA ALA A 85 -16.36 -12.86 10.88
C ALA A 85 -15.75 -11.66 10.16
N VAL A 86 -14.79 -10.99 10.80
CA VAL A 86 -14.10 -9.83 10.21
C VAL A 86 -12.60 -9.99 10.34
N ILE A 87 -11.91 -9.88 9.22
CA ILE A 87 -10.46 -9.76 9.12
C ILE A 87 -10.17 -8.28 8.98
N TYR A 88 -9.49 -7.70 9.96
CA TYR A 88 -9.15 -6.28 9.99
C TYR A 88 -7.83 -6.03 9.29
N GLN A 89 -7.62 -4.80 8.84
CA GLN A 89 -6.36 -4.34 8.24
C GLN A 89 -5.17 -4.42 9.23
N GLU A 90 -5.42 -4.17 10.52
CA GLU A 90 -4.44 -4.36 11.58
C GLU A 90 -4.65 -5.72 12.25
N PHE A 91 -3.55 -6.44 12.51
CA PHE A 91 -3.63 -7.76 13.13
C PHE A 91 -4.24 -7.71 14.53
N SER A 92 -5.14 -8.64 14.79
CA SER A 92 -5.73 -8.87 16.11
C SER A 92 -5.11 -10.10 16.82
N LEU A 93 -3.89 -10.47 16.41
CA LEU A 93 -3.16 -11.60 16.96
C LEU A 93 -2.45 -11.23 18.26
N LEU A 94 -2.31 -12.21 19.16
CA LEU A 94 -1.51 -12.12 20.35
C LEU A 94 -0.10 -12.68 20.04
N PRO A 95 0.95 -11.83 19.95
CA PRO A 95 2.27 -12.24 19.49
C PRO A 95 2.90 -13.35 20.33
N GLU A 96 2.69 -13.31 21.66
CA GLU A 96 3.25 -14.25 22.63
C GLU A 96 2.50 -15.61 22.67
N ARG A 97 1.47 -15.80 21.87
CA ARG A 97 0.68 -17.01 21.82
C ARG A 97 0.98 -17.82 20.57
N THR A 98 0.71 -19.14 20.65
CA THR A 98 0.88 -20.00 19.49
C THR A 98 -0.18 -19.74 18.44
N VAL A 99 0.05 -20.18 17.20
CA VAL A 99 -0.89 -20.15 16.09
C VAL A 99 -2.24 -20.76 16.49
N ALA A 100 -2.23 -21.97 17.05
CA ALA A 100 -3.46 -22.65 17.49
C ALA A 100 -4.21 -21.86 18.55
N GLN A 101 -3.50 -21.28 19.53
CA GLN A 101 -4.09 -20.45 20.58
C GLN A 101 -4.70 -19.17 20.01
N ASN A 102 -4.11 -18.57 18.97
CA ASN A 102 -4.68 -17.40 18.29
C ASN A 102 -5.92 -17.76 17.48
N ILE A 103 -5.90 -18.87 16.74
CA ILE A 103 -7.05 -19.34 15.93
C ILE A 103 -8.26 -19.60 16.83
N PHE A 104 -8.08 -20.24 17.99
CA PHE A 104 -9.16 -20.64 18.89
C PHE A 104 -9.34 -19.74 20.12
N LEU A 105 -8.77 -18.54 20.12
CA LEU A 105 -8.85 -17.61 21.24
C LEU A 105 -10.29 -17.38 21.71
N GLY A 106 -10.56 -17.69 22.98
CA GLY A 106 -11.90 -17.61 23.61
C GLY A 106 -12.88 -18.69 23.16
N ARG A 107 -12.41 -19.72 22.44
CA ARG A 107 -13.19 -20.87 21.94
C ARG A 107 -12.39 -22.17 22.03
N GLU A 108 -11.42 -22.21 22.94
CA GLU A 108 -10.52 -23.34 23.08
C GLU A 108 -11.32 -24.64 23.33
N PRO A 109 -11.04 -25.72 22.57
CA PRO A 109 -11.64 -27.03 22.87
C PRO A 109 -11.34 -27.45 24.30
N THR A 110 -12.36 -27.89 25.03
CA THR A 110 -12.20 -28.31 26.43
C THR A 110 -12.57 -29.77 26.63
N ARG A 111 -11.82 -30.45 27.50
CA ARG A 111 -12.10 -31.80 27.96
C ARG A 111 -12.05 -31.83 29.48
N ARG A 112 -13.14 -32.20 30.12
CA ARG A 112 -13.30 -32.23 31.59
C ARG A 112 -12.98 -30.90 32.27
N GLY A 113 -13.31 -29.77 31.61
CA GLY A 113 -13.09 -28.41 32.13
C GLY A 113 -11.67 -27.85 31.94
N LEU A 114 -10.77 -28.60 31.30
CA LEU A 114 -9.41 -28.16 30.95
C LEU A 114 -9.29 -28.03 29.42
N ILE A 115 -8.38 -27.16 28.96
CA ILE A 115 -8.12 -26.97 27.51
C ILE A 115 -7.53 -28.27 26.94
N ASP A 116 -8.13 -28.77 25.85
CA ASP A 116 -7.62 -29.90 25.10
C ASP A 116 -6.67 -29.42 24.00
N HIS A 117 -5.40 -29.26 24.34
CA HIS A 117 -4.36 -28.79 23.43
C HIS A 117 -4.21 -29.69 22.19
N ARG A 118 -4.44 -31.01 22.32
CA ARG A 118 -4.33 -31.93 21.19
C ARG A 118 -5.45 -31.68 20.19
N ALA A 119 -6.70 -31.64 20.66
CA ALA A 119 -7.84 -31.33 19.81
C ALA A 119 -7.71 -29.94 19.15
N MET A 120 -7.22 -28.95 19.89
CA MET A 120 -6.98 -27.59 19.37
C MET A 120 -5.95 -27.59 18.26
N ASN A 121 -4.82 -28.28 18.43
CA ASN A 121 -3.77 -28.37 17.41
C ASN A 121 -4.20 -29.15 16.18
N ASP A 122 -4.97 -30.25 16.36
CA ASP A 122 -5.47 -31.05 15.25
C ASP A 122 -6.46 -30.26 14.41
N GLU A 123 -7.34 -29.48 15.04
CA GLU A 123 -8.27 -28.60 14.34
C GLU A 123 -7.57 -27.42 13.67
N ALA A 124 -6.56 -26.83 14.33
CA ALA A 124 -5.73 -25.78 13.71
C ALA A 124 -5.06 -26.28 12.43
N ARG A 125 -4.50 -27.52 12.43
CA ARG A 125 -3.93 -28.13 11.22
C ARG A 125 -4.95 -28.26 10.08
N ARG A 126 -6.19 -28.64 10.39
CA ARG A 126 -7.26 -28.76 9.38
C ARG A 126 -7.57 -27.41 8.73
N VAL A 127 -7.64 -26.34 9.54
CA VAL A 127 -7.90 -24.99 9.03
C VAL A 127 -6.70 -24.52 8.20
N LEU A 128 -5.48 -24.68 8.71
CA LEU A 128 -4.25 -24.30 8.01
C LEU A 128 -4.04 -25.06 6.70
N ALA A 129 -4.49 -26.33 6.61
CA ALA A 129 -4.42 -27.11 5.38
C ALA A 129 -5.22 -26.52 4.21
N LEU A 130 -6.17 -25.61 4.47
CA LEU A 130 -6.91 -24.90 3.43
C LEU A 130 -6.04 -23.93 2.60
N PHE A 131 -4.88 -23.53 3.13
CA PHE A 131 -3.92 -22.66 2.46
C PHE A 131 -2.87 -23.42 1.61
N GLY A 132 -3.02 -24.75 1.49
CA GLY A 132 -2.11 -25.59 0.72
C GLY A 132 -0.77 -25.86 1.42
N SER A 133 0.13 -26.56 0.70
CA SER A 133 1.43 -26.99 1.26
C SER A 133 2.54 -25.94 1.16
N ALA A 134 2.31 -24.82 0.51
CA ALA A 134 3.32 -23.77 0.29
C ALA A 134 3.72 -23.05 1.59
N HIS A 135 2.80 -22.96 2.57
CA HIS A 135 3.05 -22.34 3.86
C HIS A 135 2.94 -23.39 4.98
N ARG A 136 4.08 -23.91 5.43
CA ARG A 136 4.13 -24.82 6.58
C ARG A 136 4.08 -24.03 7.89
N ILE A 137 2.89 -23.52 8.23
CA ILE A 137 2.65 -22.91 9.53
C ILE A 137 2.27 -24.01 10.52
N GLU A 138 3.12 -24.23 11.51
CA GLU A 138 2.86 -25.24 12.55
C GLU A 138 1.97 -24.65 13.67
N PRO A 139 0.96 -25.40 14.16
CA PRO A 139 0.06 -24.91 15.21
C PRO A 139 0.73 -24.46 16.51
N ASN A 140 1.90 -25.01 16.84
CA ASN A 140 2.65 -24.68 18.05
C ASN A 140 3.65 -23.53 17.86
N THR A 141 3.84 -23.01 16.67
CA THR A 141 4.72 -21.86 16.42
C THR A 141 4.16 -20.62 17.13
N VAL A 142 5.02 -19.87 17.81
CA VAL A 142 4.65 -18.58 18.43
C VAL A 142 4.47 -17.55 17.30
N VAL A 143 3.41 -16.76 17.38
CA VAL A 143 3.06 -15.82 16.29
C VAL A 143 4.14 -14.76 16.09
N ALA A 144 4.83 -14.34 17.13
CA ALA A 144 5.95 -13.38 17.05
C ALA A 144 7.13 -13.90 16.18
N ASP A 145 7.29 -15.22 16.03
CA ASP A 145 8.36 -15.85 15.25
C ASP A 145 7.99 -15.98 13.75
N LEU A 146 6.75 -15.66 13.39
CA LEU A 146 6.27 -15.70 12.01
C LEU A 146 6.58 -14.38 11.29
N ASP A 147 6.84 -14.48 9.99
CA ASP A 147 6.84 -13.32 9.10
C ASP A 147 5.43 -12.70 8.96
N VAL A 148 5.37 -11.49 8.45
CA VAL A 148 4.13 -10.71 8.35
C VAL A 148 3.08 -11.41 7.46
N ALA A 149 3.53 -12.08 6.39
CA ALA A 149 2.65 -12.81 5.49
C ALA A 149 2.02 -14.02 6.18
N SER A 150 2.82 -14.82 6.91
CA SER A 150 2.33 -15.94 7.71
C SER A 150 1.38 -15.47 8.83
N GLN A 151 1.64 -14.34 9.47
CA GLN A 151 0.70 -13.73 10.44
C GLN A 151 -0.63 -13.38 9.78
N GLN A 152 -0.63 -12.84 8.56
CA GLN A 152 -1.85 -12.58 7.79
C GLN A 152 -2.65 -13.86 7.53
N LEU A 153 -1.98 -14.94 7.15
CA LEU A 153 -2.63 -16.24 6.96
C LEU A 153 -3.23 -16.80 8.26
N VAL A 154 -2.59 -16.59 9.40
CA VAL A 154 -3.14 -16.97 10.73
C VAL A 154 -4.40 -16.15 11.06
N GLU A 155 -4.42 -14.85 10.76
CA GLU A 155 -5.62 -14.00 10.95
C GLU A 155 -6.78 -14.48 10.08
N ILE A 156 -6.51 -14.86 8.83
CA ILE A 156 -7.51 -15.42 7.92
C ILE A 156 -7.98 -16.80 8.45
N ALA A 157 -7.07 -17.66 8.89
CA ALA A 157 -7.38 -18.97 9.47
C ALA A 157 -8.29 -18.83 10.70
N LYS A 158 -8.03 -17.85 11.56
CA LYS A 158 -8.88 -17.50 12.71
C LYS A 158 -10.31 -17.17 12.29
N ALA A 159 -10.49 -16.33 11.25
CA ALA A 159 -11.80 -15.97 10.73
C ALA A 159 -12.52 -17.17 10.08
N VAL A 160 -11.80 -17.96 9.28
CA VAL A 160 -12.34 -19.16 8.61
C VAL A 160 -12.77 -20.23 9.64
N SER A 161 -12.03 -20.37 10.76
CA SER A 161 -12.35 -21.32 11.83
C SER A 161 -13.64 -21.02 12.60
N LEU A 162 -14.26 -19.84 12.37
CA LEU A 162 -15.55 -19.46 12.96
C LEU A 162 -16.75 -20.09 12.25
N ASP A 163 -16.54 -20.77 11.11
CA ASP A 163 -17.62 -21.31 10.26
C ASP A 163 -18.68 -20.24 9.96
N ALA A 164 -18.22 -19.02 9.69
CA ALA A 164 -19.05 -17.85 9.49
C ALA A 164 -19.79 -17.93 8.14
N ARG A 165 -21.02 -17.39 8.12
CA ARG A 165 -21.82 -17.25 6.88
C ARG A 165 -21.44 -15.99 6.10
N VAL A 166 -20.90 -15.00 6.80
CA VAL A 166 -20.42 -13.73 6.22
C VAL A 166 -19.00 -13.50 6.69
N ILE A 167 -18.09 -13.31 5.75
CA ILE A 167 -16.70 -12.95 6.05
C ILE A 167 -16.39 -11.60 5.43
N VAL A 168 -15.97 -10.67 6.26
CA VAL A 168 -15.43 -9.37 5.83
C VAL A 168 -13.91 -9.46 5.79
N MET A 169 -13.31 -9.05 4.68
CA MET A 169 -11.87 -8.99 4.49
C MET A 169 -11.47 -7.54 4.18
N ASP A 170 -10.80 -6.88 5.13
CA ASP A 170 -10.36 -5.47 4.97
C ASP A 170 -8.89 -5.44 4.57
N GLU A 171 -8.62 -5.20 3.28
CA GLU A 171 -7.31 -5.17 2.63
C GLU A 171 -6.43 -6.41 2.94
N PRO A 172 -6.94 -7.64 2.74
CA PRO A 172 -6.28 -8.85 3.22
C PRO A 172 -4.94 -9.16 2.52
N THR A 173 -4.65 -8.52 1.40
CA THR A 173 -3.42 -8.71 0.59
C THR A 173 -2.33 -7.68 0.88
N ALA A 174 -2.53 -6.76 1.82
CA ALA A 174 -1.60 -5.64 2.06
C ALA A 174 -0.17 -6.10 2.41
N ALA A 175 -0.03 -7.27 3.05
CA ALA A 175 1.24 -7.84 3.47
C ALA A 175 1.69 -9.05 2.63
N LEU A 176 0.90 -9.49 1.65
CA LEU A 176 1.14 -10.70 0.86
C LEU A 176 1.89 -10.40 -0.42
N ASN A 177 2.75 -11.32 -0.83
CA ASN A 177 3.33 -11.34 -2.16
C ASN A 177 2.35 -11.95 -3.19
N GLU A 178 2.72 -11.96 -4.46
CA GLU A 178 1.85 -12.38 -5.56
C GLU A 178 1.41 -13.85 -5.44
N ALA A 179 2.34 -14.76 -5.10
CA ALA A 179 2.04 -16.18 -4.91
C ALA A 179 1.10 -16.41 -3.70
N GLU A 180 1.28 -15.67 -2.63
CA GLU A 180 0.43 -15.70 -1.44
C GLU A 180 -0.96 -15.10 -1.71
N CYS A 181 -1.05 -14.09 -2.58
CA CYS A 181 -2.33 -13.56 -3.03
C CYS A 181 -3.14 -14.62 -3.79
N GLU A 182 -2.51 -15.40 -4.68
CA GLU A 182 -3.19 -16.48 -5.40
C GLU A 182 -3.74 -17.55 -4.44
N VAL A 183 -2.99 -17.92 -3.40
CA VAL A 183 -3.47 -18.86 -2.36
C VAL A 183 -4.71 -18.29 -1.65
N LEU A 184 -4.70 -16.99 -1.33
CA LEU A 184 -5.86 -16.33 -0.75
C LEU A 184 -7.04 -16.30 -1.72
N PHE A 185 -6.82 -16.05 -3.00
CA PHE A 185 -7.88 -16.00 -4.01
C PHE A 185 -8.53 -17.38 -4.19
N ASP A 186 -7.74 -18.46 -4.20
CA ASP A 186 -8.26 -19.82 -4.23
C ASP A 186 -9.09 -20.18 -2.99
N LEU A 187 -8.67 -19.70 -1.82
CA LEU A 187 -9.45 -19.82 -0.58
C LEU A 187 -10.78 -19.07 -0.69
N VAL A 188 -10.77 -17.82 -1.17
CA VAL A 188 -11.98 -17.01 -1.39
C VAL A 188 -12.94 -17.72 -2.33
N ASP A 189 -12.45 -18.28 -3.45
CA ASP A 189 -13.25 -19.07 -4.37
C ASP A 189 -13.83 -20.34 -3.72
N THR A 190 -13.07 -20.99 -2.84
CA THR A 190 -13.52 -22.16 -2.08
C THR A 190 -14.63 -21.80 -1.09
N LEU A 191 -14.48 -20.70 -0.34
CA LEU A 191 -15.49 -20.22 0.60
C LEU A 191 -16.77 -19.81 -0.12
N LYS A 192 -16.65 -19.10 -1.24
CA LYS A 192 -17.76 -18.73 -2.12
C LYS A 192 -18.54 -19.96 -2.61
N LYS A 193 -17.85 -21.02 -3.08
CA LYS A 193 -18.50 -22.29 -3.48
C LYS A 193 -19.23 -22.98 -2.32
N ARG A 194 -18.79 -22.77 -1.08
CA ARG A 194 -19.48 -23.26 0.13
C ARG A 194 -20.68 -22.41 0.54
N GLY A 195 -20.98 -21.34 -0.19
CA GLY A 195 -22.11 -20.46 0.06
C GLY A 195 -21.84 -19.34 1.08
N VAL A 196 -20.57 -19.08 1.42
CA VAL A 196 -20.19 -17.97 2.28
C VAL A 196 -20.36 -16.66 1.50
N ALA A 197 -20.99 -15.65 2.10
CA ALA A 197 -21.01 -14.28 1.58
C ALA A 197 -19.71 -13.59 1.96
N ILE A 198 -18.98 -13.04 0.98
CA ILE A 198 -17.71 -12.39 1.22
C ILE A 198 -17.82 -10.91 0.88
N ILE A 199 -17.49 -10.05 1.85
CA ILE A 199 -17.36 -8.61 1.66
C ILE A 199 -15.86 -8.34 1.57
N TYR A 200 -15.40 -7.97 0.38
CA TYR A 200 -13.99 -7.79 0.09
C TYR A 200 -13.67 -6.31 -0.08
N ILE A 201 -12.91 -5.76 0.86
CA ILE A 201 -12.55 -4.34 0.84
C ILE A 201 -11.15 -4.24 0.25
N THR A 202 -11.02 -3.55 -0.86
CA THR A 202 -9.74 -3.28 -1.52
C THR A 202 -9.82 -2.02 -2.35
N HIS A 203 -8.68 -1.42 -2.59
CA HIS A 203 -8.48 -0.35 -3.58
C HIS A 203 -7.69 -0.85 -4.81
N ARG A 204 -7.33 -2.14 -4.85
CA ARG A 204 -6.58 -2.77 -5.94
C ARG A 204 -7.52 -3.30 -7.01
N MET A 205 -7.49 -2.68 -8.19
CA MET A 205 -8.39 -3.06 -9.30
C MET A 205 -8.21 -4.50 -9.78
N PRO A 206 -6.98 -5.06 -9.88
CA PRO A 206 -6.80 -6.47 -10.26
C PRO A 206 -7.50 -7.46 -9.32
N GLU A 207 -7.55 -7.18 -8.03
CA GLU A 207 -8.25 -8.03 -7.05
C GLU A 207 -9.76 -7.98 -7.25
N ILE A 208 -10.32 -6.79 -7.51
CA ILE A 208 -11.74 -6.63 -7.81
C ILE A 208 -12.09 -7.39 -9.08
N ALA A 209 -11.32 -7.23 -10.14
CA ALA A 209 -11.52 -7.93 -11.41
C ALA A 209 -11.44 -9.44 -11.28
N ARG A 210 -10.53 -9.97 -10.43
CA ARG A 210 -10.31 -11.41 -10.22
C ARG A 210 -11.41 -12.06 -9.38
N LEU A 211 -11.88 -11.39 -8.33
CA LEU A 211 -12.69 -12.02 -7.28
C LEU A 211 -14.15 -11.60 -7.27
N ALA A 212 -14.44 -10.33 -7.55
CA ALA A 212 -15.75 -9.76 -7.27
C ALA A 212 -16.84 -10.28 -8.21
N ASN A 213 -18.06 -10.35 -7.69
CA ASN A 213 -19.28 -10.53 -8.47
C ASN A 213 -20.00 -9.18 -8.64
N ARG A 214 -20.00 -8.38 -7.57
CA ARG A 214 -20.63 -7.06 -7.52
C ARG A 214 -19.67 -6.07 -6.88
N VAL A 215 -19.84 -4.78 -7.20
CA VAL A 215 -19.00 -3.72 -6.64
C VAL A 215 -19.89 -2.60 -6.11
N THR A 216 -19.66 -2.17 -4.88
CA THR A 216 -20.23 -0.94 -4.34
C THR A 216 -19.09 0.04 -4.06
N VAL A 217 -19.22 1.26 -4.58
CA VAL A 217 -18.25 2.33 -4.35
C VAL A 217 -18.81 3.29 -3.30
N LEU A 218 -18.06 3.47 -2.21
CA LEU A 218 -18.33 4.50 -1.21
C LEU A 218 -17.46 5.73 -1.48
N LYS A 219 -18.05 6.90 -1.32
CA LYS A 219 -17.38 8.19 -1.40
C LYS A 219 -18.00 9.16 -0.38
N ASP A 220 -17.16 9.86 0.38
CA ASP A 220 -17.57 10.89 1.35
C ASP A 220 -18.70 10.46 2.32
N GLY A 221 -18.71 9.17 2.69
CA GLY A 221 -19.70 8.58 3.58
C GLY A 221 -21.03 8.22 2.93
N GLU A 222 -21.12 8.21 1.62
CA GLU A 222 -22.31 7.85 0.82
C GLU A 222 -21.99 6.77 -0.21
N VAL A 223 -23.02 6.09 -0.72
CA VAL A 223 -22.86 5.18 -1.86
C VAL A 223 -22.84 6.02 -3.13
N ALA A 224 -21.68 6.08 -3.78
CA ALA A 224 -21.52 6.79 -5.05
C ALA A 224 -22.17 6.02 -6.21
N VAL A 225 -21.89 4.70 -6.29
CA VAL A 225 -22.44 3.84 -7.34
C VAL A 225 -22.46 2.38 -6.86
N ARG A 226 -23.37 1.59 -7.45
CA ARG A 226 -23.43 0.13 -7.33
C ARG A 226 -23.37 -0.47 -8.72
N PHE A 227 -22.53 -1.49 -8.87
CA PHE A 227 -22.44 -2.29 -10.07
C PHE A 227 -22.86 -3.72 -9.74
N ASP A 228 -23.85 -4.23 -10.46
CA ASP A 228 -24.32 -5.62 -10.30
C ASP A 228 -23.43 -6.64 -11.03
N HIS A 229 -22.41 -6.18 -11.71
CA HIS A 229 -21.32 -6.94 -12.32
C HIS A 229 -20.03 -6.12 -12.18
N VAL A 230 -18.88 -6.73 -12.37
CA VAL A 230 -17.60 -6.01 -12.33
C VAL A 230 -17.46 -5.15 -13.58
N PRO A 231 -17.43 -3.83 -13.45
CA PRO A 231 -17.22 -2.94 -14.60
C PRO A 231 -15.73 -2.84 -14.93
N GLU A 232 -15.41 -2.15 -16.03
CA GLU A 232 -14.02 -1.79 -16.33
C GLU A 232 -13.40 -0.98 -15.20
N PRO A 233 -12.09 -1.18 -14.91
CA PRO A 233 -11.39 -0.54 -13.79
C PRO A 233 -11.56 0.99 -13.76
N GLU A 234 -11.59 1.64 -14.93
CA GLU A 234 -11.75 3.08 -15.08
C GLU A 234 -13.09 3.57 -14.51
N ALA A 235 -14.16 2.78 -14.66
CA ALA A 235 -15.47 3.15 -14.14
C ALA A 235 -15.51 3.13 -12.61
N ILE A 236 -14.80 2.17 -11.98
CA ILE A 236 -14.66 2.10 -10.52
C ILE A 236 -13.85 3.30 -10.03
N VAL A 237 -12.68 3.56 -10.65
CA VAL A 237 -11.81 4.68 -10.28
C VAL A 237 -12.53 6.03 -10.46
N ARG A 238 -13.25 6.22 -11.57
CA ARG A 238 -14.07 7.41 -11.79
C ARG A 238 -15.12 7.61 -10.69
N ALA A 239 -15.78 6.53 -10.27
CA ALA A 239 -16.77 6.58 -9.18
C ALA A 239 -16.13 6.88 -7.82
N MET A 240 -14.90 6.39 -7.56
CA MET A 240 -14.14 6.67 -6.34
C MET A 240 -13.68 8.13 -6.28
N VAL A 241 -13.02 8.60 -7.33
CA VAL A 241 -12.36 9.92 -7.38
C VAL A 241 -13.35 11.02 -7.79
N GLY A 242 -14.31 10.72 -8.66
CA GLY A 242 -15.28 11.68 -9.22
C GLY A 242 -14.68 12.59 -10.30
N ARG A 243 -13.54 12.20 -10.90
CA ARG A 243 -12.86 12.88 -12.01
C ARG A 243 -12.44 11.85 -13.07
N ASP A 244 -12.18 12.29 -14.29
CA ASP A 244 -11.68 11.40 -15.33
C ASP A 244 -10.22 10.99 -15.07
N LEU A 245 -9.85 9.77 -15.48
CA LEU A 245 -8.49 9.23 -15.33
C LEU A 245 -7.44 10.07 -16.07
N GLY A 246 -7.83 10.85 -17.08
CA GLY A 246 -6.93 11.79 -17.77
C GLY A 246 -6.32 12.83 -16.84
N ASP A 247 -7.02 13.19 -15.75
CA ASP A 247 -6.53 14.11 -14.72
C ASP A 247 -5.71 13.43 -13.61
N PHE A 248 -5.62 12.10 -13.63
CA PHE A 248 -4.96 11.33 -12.57
C PHE A 248 -3.43 11.41 -12.66
N TYR A 249 -2.89 11.32 -13.87
CA TYR A 249 -1.47 11.48 -14.13
C TYR A 249 -1.21 12.83 -14.79
N ALA A 250 -0.23 13.55 -14.28
CA ALA A 250 0.19 14.82 -14.87
C ALA A 250 0.68 14.62 -16.31
N GLU A 251 0.48 15.63 -17.16
CA GLU A 251 1.02 15.62 -18.51
C GLU A 251 2.55 15.40 -18.51
N PRO A 252 3.07 14.65 -19.51
CA PRO A 252 4.50 14.40 -19.63
C PRO A 252 5.31 15.70 -19.79
N ALA A 253 6.62 15.59 -19.55
CA ALA A 253 7.53 16.66 -19.91
C ALA A 253 7.52 16.85 -21.44
N ALA A 254 7.42 18.09 -21.89
CA ALA A 254 7.75 18.38 -23.29
C ALA A 254 9.23 18.14 -23.52
N PRO A 255 9.66 17.70 -24.73
CA PRO A 255 11.08 17.46 -25.02
C PRO A 255 12.00 18.63 -24.68
N GLN A 256 11.49 19.86 -24.77
CA GLN A 256 12.24 21.08 -24.44
C GLN A 256 12.44 21.28 -22.90
N GLU A 257 11.65 20.59 -22.07
CA GLU A 257 11.74 20.66 -20.61
C GLU A 257 12.82 19.71 -20.06
N ILE A 258 13.30 18.75 -20.87
CA ILE A 258 14.34 17.81 -20.47
C ILE A 258 15.72 18.45 -20.72
N GLY A 259 16.44 18.66 -19.61
CA GLY A 259 17.71 19.36 -19.60
C GLY A 259 18.94 18.47 -19.71
N HIS A 260 20.04 18.93 -19.11
CA HIS A 260 21.33 18.25 -19.10
C HIS A 260 21.31 16.96 -18.25
N VAL A 261 22.30 16.09 -18.47
CA VAL A 261 22.51 14.87 -17.67
C VAL A 261 22.93 15.26 -16.26
N VAL A 262 22.15 14.82 -15.27
CA VAL A 262 22.43 14.99 -13.83
C VAL A 262 23.20 13.81 -13.27
N LEU A 263 22.80 12.58 -13.62
CA LEU A 263 23.48 11.35 -13.24
C LEU A 263 23.76 10.53 -14.51
N SER A 264 24.99 10.06 -14.65
CA SER A 264 25.36 9.04 -15.62
C SER A 264 26.00 7.87 -14.89
N VAL A 265 25.54 6.67 -15.17
CA VAL A 265 26.03 5.41 -14.64
C VAL A 265 26.50 4.58 -15.82
N CYS A 266 27.74 4.11 -15.79
CA CYS A 266 28.37 3.35 -16.89
C CYS A 266 28.99 2.07 -16.36
N ASN A 267 28.50 0.92 -16.86
CA ASN A 267 29.01 -0.42 -16.54
C ASN A 267 29.14 -0.67 -15.01
N ALA A 268 28.24 -0.09 -14.22
CA ALA A 268 28.33 -0.16 -12.77
C ALA A 268 27.72 -1.46 -12.22
N GLY A 269 28.35 -1.98 -11.17
CA GLY A 269 27.93 -3.22 -10.53
C GLY A 269 28.32 -3.30 -9.06
N ASN A 270 27.72 -4.28 -8.38
CA ASN A 270 28.05 -4.73 -7.03
C ASN A 270 27.50 -6.16 -6.85
N ASP A 271 27.45 -6.70 -5.62
CA ASP A 271 26.97 -8.06 -5.32
C ASP A 271 25.55 -8.37 -5.87
N ARG A 272 24.70 -7.34 -6.11
CA ARG A 272 23.32 -7.46 -6.55
C ARG A 272 23.04 -6.87 -7.93
N LEU A 273 23.96 -6.12 -8.50
CA LEU A 273 23.79 -5.39 -9.74
C LEU A 273 24.92 -5.73 -10.71
N LYS A 274 24.60 -5.85 -11.99
CA LYS A 274 25.56 -6.24 -13.02
C LYS A 274 25.45 -5.33 -14.22
N ASN A 275 26.59 -4.75 -14.61
CA ASN A 275 26.76 -4.00 -15.85
C ASN A 275 25.64 -2.96 -16.14
N VAL A 276 25.24 -2.21 -15.11
CA VAL A 276 24.15 -1.24 -15.22
C VAL A 276 24.67 0.04 -15.89
N SER A 277 23.99 0.48 -16.97
CA SER A 277 24.35 1.70 -17.68
C SER A 277 23.09 2.50 -18.04
N PHE A 278 22.99 3.75 -17.60
CA PHE A 278 21.89 4.68 -17.94
C PHE A 278 22.24 6.11 -17.52
N ASP A 279 21.44 7.06 -18.03
CA ASP A 279 21.51 8.48 -17.67
C ASP A 279 20.17 8.94 -17.07
N LEU A 280 20.22 9.90 -16.14
CA LEU A 280 19.08 10.68 -15.67
C LEU A 280 19.30 12.15 -15.98
N ARG A 281 18.28 12.82 -16.51
CA ARG A 281 18.36 14.22 -16.94
C ARG A 281 17.54 15.14 -16.04
N ALA A 282 17.96 16.38 -15.93
CA ALA A 282 17.19 17.43 -15.28
C ALA A 282 15.80 17.56 -15.95
N GLY A 283 14.74 17.60 -15.16
CA GLY A 283 13.38 17.70 -15.70
C GLY A 283 12.76 16.38 -16.15
N GLU A 284 13.49 15.27 -16.09
CA GLU A 284 13.02 13.94 -16.50
C GLU A 284 12.56 13.10 -15.32
N ILE A 285 11.45 12.37 -15.50
CA ILE A 285 11.03 11.28 -14.60
C ILE A 285 11.33 9.96 -15.30
N VAL A 286 12.28 9.20 -14.77
CA VAL A 286 12.60 7.85 -15.27
C VAL A 286 12.02 6.80 -14.31
N GLY A 287 11.12 5.99 -14.83
CA GLY A 287 10.52 4.87 -14.12
C GLY A 287 11.37 3.62 -14.24
N PHE A 288 11.58 2.93 -13.13
CA PHE A 288 12.26 1.63 -13.09
C PHE A 288 11.24 0.55 -12.76
N SER A 289 11.00 -0.35 -13.72
CA SER A 289 10.09 -1.49 -13.64
C SER A 289 10.83 -2.82 -13.59
N GLY A 290 10.13 -3.90 -13.31
CA GLY A 290 10.66 -5.28 -13.23
C GLY A 290 9.99 -6.07 -12.11
N LEU A 291 10.19 -7.38 -12.10
CA LEU A 291 9.64 -8.26 -11.06
C LEU A 291 10.22 -7.97 -9.68
N GLN A 292 9.57 -8.47 -8.63
CA GLN A 292 10.11 -8.40 -7.27
C GLN A 292 11.47 -9.10 -7.22
N GLY A 293 12.48 -8.47 -6.62
CA GLY A 293 13.84 -9.01 -6.60
C GLY A 293 14.69 -8.69 -7.84
N ALA A 294 14.14 -8.04 -8.88
CA ALA A 294 14.87 -7.67 -10.10
C ALA A 294 16.06 -6.73 -9.91
N GLY A 295 16.23 -6.13 -8.72
CA GLY A 295 17.36 -5.24 -8.42
C GLY A 295 17.03 -3.75 -8.38
N ARG A 296 15.76 -3.35 -8.63
CA ARG A 296 15.33 -1.93 -8.68
C ARG A 296 15.68 -1.15 -7.40
N VAL A 297 15.33 -1.71 -6.24
CA VAL A 297 15.61 -1.10 -4.93
C VAL A 297 17.11 -1.12 -4.64
N ALA A 298 17.83 -2.19 -5.02
CA ALA A 298 19.29 -2.27 -4.87
C ALA A 298 19.99 -1.18 -5.69
N LEU A 299 19.47 -0.88 -6.89
CA LEU A 299 19.99 0.22 -7.73
C LEU A 299 19.79 1.58 -7.06
N ALA A 300 18.61 1.86 -6.54
CA ALA A 300 18.32 3.08 -5.79
C ALA A 300 19.24 3.22 -4.56
N GLN A 301 19.43 2.14 -3.81
CA GLN A 301 20.32 2.08 -2.66
C GLN A 301 21.80 2.28 -3.04
N ALA A 302 22.23 1.75 -4.19
CA ALA A 302 23.59 1.91 -4.67
C ALA A 302 23.89 3.38 -5.05
N ILE A 303 22.99 4.03 -5.76
CA ILE A 303 23.10 5.46 -6.12
C ILE A 303 23.10 6.35 -4.86
N PHE A 304 22.33 5.97 -3.83
CA PHE A 304 22.28 6.71 -2.57
C PHE A 304 23.44 6.39 -1.61
N GLY A 305 24.31 5.44 -1.96
CA GLY A 305 25.48 5.07 -1.15
C GLY A 305 25.17 4.18 0.05
N LEU A 306 23.98 3.53 0.11
CA LEU A 306 23.65 2.51 1.14
C LEU A 306 24.30 1.16 0.82
N SER A 307 24.39 0.79 -0.45
CA SER A 307 25.08 -0.41 -0.97
C SER A 307 25.89 -0.01 -2.19
N PRO A 308 27.04 0.65 -2.01
CA PRO A 308 27.78 1.32 -3.08
C PRO A 308 28.13 0.40 -4.24
N PHE A 309 28.24 0.97 -5.44
CA PHE A 309 28.85 0.26 -6.56
C PHE A 309 30.33 -0.05 -6.28
N THR A 310 30.74 -1.26 -6.62
CA THR A 310 32.15 -1.70 -6.51
C THR A 310 32.89 -1.56 -7.81
N GLU A 311 32.21 -1.55 -8.94
CA GLU A 311 32.71 -1.46 -10.31
C GLU A 311 31.93 -0.44 -11.14
N GLY A 312 32.54 -0.04 -12.28
CA GLY A 312 31.95 0.94 -13.17
C GLY A 312 32.26 2.39 -12.80
N GLU A 313 31.70 3.30 -13.58
CA GLU A 313 31.92 4.75 -13.45
C GLU A 313 30.57 5.46 -13.21
N ILE A 314 30.60 6.44 -12.31
CA ILE A 314 29.46 7.32 -12.05
C ILE A 314 29.93 8.76 -12.28
N THR A 315 29.08 9.51 -12.99
CA THR A 315 29.24 10.96 -13.13
C THR A 315 27.99 11.63 -12.57
N PHE A 316 28.14 12.56 -11.63
CA PHE A 316 27.08 13.34 -11.06
C PHE A 316 27.27 14.83 -11.24
N ALA A 317 26.32 15.53 -11.82
CA ALA A 317 26.40 16.95 -12.16
C ALA A 317 27.67 17.30 -12.96
N GLY A 318 28.03 16.43 -13.93
CA GLY A 318 29.20 16.61 -14.81
C GLY A 318 30.56 16.33 -14.16
N LYS A 319 30.59 15.77 -12.95
CA LYS A 319 31.84 15.42 -12.25
C LYS A 319 31.84 13.93 -11.90
N PRO A 320 33.03 13.25 -11.99
CA PRO A 320 33.17 11.91 -11.45
C PRO A 320 32.72 11.86 -10.00
N ALA A 321 31.89 10.87 -9.65
CA ALA A 321 31.35 10.70 -8.32
C ALA A 321 31.44 9.25 -7.88
N ARG A 322 31.60 9.04 -6.57
CA ARG A 322 31.49 7.72 -5.95
C ARG A 322 30.89 7.92 -4.57
N PHE A 323 29.63 7.56 -4.45
CA PHE A 323 28.92 7.68 -3.17
C PHE A 323 29.15 6.41 -2.34
N THR A 324 29.99 6.50 -1.32
CA THR A 324 30.31 5.39 -0.41
C THR A 324 29.45 5.43 0.85
N SER A 325 28.67 6.49 1.02
CA SER A 325 27.73 6.67 2.13
C SER A 325 26.57 7.57 1.72
N PRO A 326 25.39 7.43 2.36
CA PRO A 326 24.25 8.34 2.17
C PRO A 326 24.60 9.81 2.41
N ARG A 327 25.50 10.07 3.36
CA ARG A 327 25.94 11.44 3.67
C ARG A 327 26.63 12.12 2.50
N GLU A 328 27.45 11.38 1.75
CA GLU A 328 28.12 11.91 0.54
C GLU A 328 27.09 12.18 -0.55
N ALA A 329 26.16 11.25 -0.80
CA ALA A 329 25.09 11.42 -1.77
C ALA A 329 24.20 12.64 -1.45
N ILE A 330 23.81 12.81 -0.18
CA ILE A 330 22.98 13.94 0.27
C ILE A 330 23.74 15.26 0.06
N ARG A 331 25.03 15.34 0.41
CA ARG A 331 25.84 16.54 0.20
C ARG A 331 26.02 16.89 -1.28
N ALA A 332 26.02 15.89 -2.15
CA ALA A 332 26.05 16.11 -3.60
C ALA A 332 24.70 16.59 -4.16
N GLY A 333 23.61 16.46 -3.42
CA GLY A 333 22.26 16.83 -3.84
C GLY A 333 21.40 15.66 -4.29
N VAL A 334 21.62 14.46 -3.76
CA VAL A 334 20.75 13.28 -3.95
C VAL A 334 19.84 13.11 -2.74
N GLY A 335 18.53 13.03 -2.96
CA GLY A 335 17.55 12.69 -1.95
C GLY A 335 16.92 11.33 -2.24
N LEU A 336 16.51 10.60 -1.18
CA LEU A 336 15.84 9.30 -1.30
C LEU A 336 14.63 9.22 -0.39
N LEU A 337 13.49 8.88 -0.98
CA LEU A 337 12.27 8.54 -0.27
C LEU A 337 12.13 7.01 -0.27
N PRO A 338 12.20 6.36 0.91
CA PRO A 338 12.15 4.90 1.00
C PRO A 338 10.72 4.36 0.84
N GLY A 339 10.62 3.06 0.56
CA GLY A 339 9.34 2.39 0.33
C GLY A 339 8.50 2.18 1.58
N ASP A 340 9.13 2.01 2.75
CA ASP A 340 8.42 2.00 4.03
C ASP A 340 8.67 3.29 4.80
N ARG A 341 7.79 4.27 4.58
CA ARG A 341 7.90 5.58 5.23
C ARG A 341 7.84 5.51 6.76
N LYS A 342 7.05 4.57 7.33
CA LYS A 342 6.87 4.48 8.78
C LYS A 342 8.08 3.87 9.47
N ALA A 343 8.68 2.85 8.86
CA ALA A 343 9.84 2.17 9.42
C ALA A 343 11.17 2.87 9.12
N GLU A 344 11.29 3.50 7.93
CA GLU A 344 12.58 3.95 7.42
C GLU A 344 12.71 5.48 7.33
N ALA A 345 11.60 6.22 7.24
CA ALA A 345 11.66 7.65 7.00
C ALA A 345 11.16 8.53 8.14
N LEU A 346 10.22 8.06 8.97
CA LEU A 346 9.53 8.90 9.93
C LEU A 346 9.86 8.52 11.37
N VAL A 347 10.00 9.53 12.21
CA VAL A 347 9.98 9.39 13.67
C VAL A 347 8.56 9.72 14.12
N LEU A 348 7.72 8.69 14.25
CA LEU A 348 6.25 8.83 14.40
C LEU A 348 5.80 9.66 15.60
N MET A 349 6.61 9.70 16.67
CA MET A 349 6.34 10.44 17.91
C MET A 349 6.90 11.87 17.90
N GLN A 350 7.53 12.29 16.81
CA GLN A 350 8.01 13.67 16.65
C GLN A 350 7.03 14.49 15.81
N SER A 351 7.14 15.81 15.95
CA SER A 351 6.30 16.74 15.20
C SER A 351 6.53 16.67 13.68
N VAL A 352 5.57 17.20 12.93
CA VAL A 352 5.68 17.31 11.47
C VAL A 352 6.91 18.13 11.06
N VAL A 353 7.12 19.27 11.74
CA VAL A 353 8.29 20.15 11.51
C VAL A 353 9.60 19.42 11.83
N ASP A 354 9.67 18.75 12.98
CA ASP A 354 10.89 18.03 13.35
C ASP A 354 11.24 16.93 12.36
N ASN A 355 10.23 16.19 11.88
CA ASN A 355 10.41 15.22 10.81
C ASN A 355 10.92 15.86 9.51
N GLY A 356 10.42 17.03 9.14
CA GLY A 356 10.93 17.79 8.00
C GLY A 356 12.40 18.21 8.15
N MET A 357 12.82 18.54 9.36
CA MET A 357 14.16 19.05 9.67
C MET A 357 15.20 17.95 9.93
N LEU A 358 14.83 16.67 10.00
CA LEU A 358 15.74 15.57 10.38
C LEU A 358 17.06 15.56 9.60
N THR A 359 16.99 15.62 8.28
CA THR A 359 18.20 15.55 7.42
C THR A 359 19.07 16.78 7.53
N SER A 360 18.50 18.00 7.58
CA SER A 360 19.27 19.23 7.74
C SER A 360 19.97 19.27 9.10
N ARG A 361 19.31 18.84 10.17
CA ARG A 361 19.92 18.72 11.52
C ARG A 361 21.05 17.68 11.55
N ALA A 362 20.87 16.53 10.89
CA ALA A 362 21.88 15.47 10.83
C ALA A 362 23.14 15.93 10.08
N LEU A 363 23.00 16.76 9.06
CA LEU A 363 24.13 17.33 8.32
C LEU A 363 24.85 18.42 9.12
N SER A 364 24.12 19.28 9.84
CA SER A 364 24.70 20.39 10.61
C SER A 364 25.28 19.96 11.96
N GLY A 365 24.71 18.95 12.64
CA GLY A 365 25.09 18.59 14.01
C GLY A 365 26.28 17.63 14.14
N LEU A 366 26.72 16.96 13.09
CA LEU A 366 27.79 15.93 13.12
C LEU A 366 29.16 16.44 12.62
N SER A 367 29.26 17.66 12.20
CA SER A 367 30.52 18.29 11.82
C SER A 367 30.78 19.48 12.72
N GLY A 368 31.87 19.46 13.46
CA GLY A 368 32.39 20.63 14.17
C GLY A 368 32.72 21.84 13.26
N ASN A 369 32.53 21.70 11.94
CA ASN A 369 32.39 22.74 10.94
C ASN A 369 30.98 22.66 10.37
N ALA A 370 30.03 23.36 10.97
CA ALA A 370 28.69 23.52 10.44
C ALA A 370 28.79 24.22 9.08
N ASP A 371 28.52 23.49 7.98
CA ASP A 371 28.14 24.11 6.73
C ASP A 371 26.84 24.87 7.00
N ALA A 372 26.96 26.16 7.24
CA ALA A 372 25.83 27.05 7.52
C ALA A 372 24.76 27.05 6.41
N THR A 373 25.12 26.53 5.23
CA THR A 373 24.24 26.38 4.07
C THR A 373 23.22 25.22 4.19
N SER A 374 23.40 24.28 5.14
CA SER A 374 22.49 23.14 5.33
C SER A 374 21.48 23.32 6.46
N PHE A 375 21.53 24.46 7.18
CA PHE A 375 20.60 24.72 8.27
C PHE A 375 19.27 25.29 7.75
N VAL A 376 18.18 24.59 8.05
CA VAL A 376 16.82 25.02 7.75
C VAL A 376 16.13 25.41 9.05
N SER A 377 15.59 26.62 9.14
CA SER A 377 14.83 27.03 10.34
C SER A 377 13.45 26.37 10.36
N ALA A 378 12.84 26.33 11.57
CA ALA A 378 11.49 25.79 11.72
C ALA A 378 10.48 26.58 10.87
N GLU A 379 10.60 27.91 10.81
CA GLU A 379 9.73 28.79 10.03
C GLU A 379 9.87 28.51 8.52
N ALA A 380 11.10 28.29 8.02
CA ALA A 380 11.34 27.95 6.64
C ALA A 380 10.76 26.57 6.29
N MET A 381 10.88 25.58 7.19
CA MET A 381 10.26 24.27 7.03
C MET A 381 8.74 24.36 7.05
N GLU A 382 8.13 25.11 7.95
CA GLU A 382 6.68 25.31 7.96
C GLU A 382 6.17 25.96 6.68
N LYS A 383 6.90 26.94 6.15
CA LYS A 383 6.57 27.55 4.86
C LYS A 383 6.57 26.52 3.74
N LEU A 384 7.60 25.68 3.67
CA LEU A 384 7.71 24.62 2.66
C LEU A 384 6.61 23.56 2.80
N LEU A 385 6.24 23.18 4.03
CA LEU A 385 5.13 22.27 4.28
C LEU A 385 3.79 22.85 3.79
N ARG A 386 3.56 24.16 3.96
CA ARG A 386 2.38 24.85 3.42
C ARG A 386 2.39 24.92 1.89
N GLU A 387 3.55 25.23 1.28
CA GLU A 387 3.71 25.24 -0.18
C GLU A 387 3.39 23.88 -0.82
N LEU A 388 3.68 22.78 -0.12
CA LEU A 388 3.34 21.42 -0.54
C LEU A 388 1.91 21.00 -0.17
N ASP A 389 1.08 21.91 0.35
CA ASP A 389 -0.28 21.61 0.83
C ASP A 389 -0.30 20.42 1.80
N VAL A 390 0.60 20.42 2.80
CA VAL A 390 0.55 19.44 3.89
C VAL A 390 -0.56 19.86 4.85
N ARG A 391 -1.62 19.04 4.89
CA ARG A 391 -2.79 19.29 5.73
C ARG A 391 -2.56 18.75 7.14
N ALA A 392 -2.43 19.64 8.09
CA ALA A 392 -2.24 19.36 9.50
C ALA A 392 -3.02 20.39 10.35
N GLY A 393 -3.57 19.98 11.48
CA GLY A 393 -4.19 20.89 12.42
C GLY A 393 -3.16 21.87 13.04
N SER A 394 -1.94 21.36 13.27
CA SER A 394 -0.75 22.11 13.65
C SER A 394 0.47 21.35 13.17
N PHE A 395 1.52 22.03 12.71
CA PHE A 395 2.78 21.36 12.36
C PHE A 395 3.59 20.93 13.60
N SER A 396 3.19 21.34 14.79
CA SER A 396 3.74 20.87 16.06
C SER A 396 3.14 19.52 16.52
N GLN A 397 2.07 19.03 15.87
CA GLN A 397 1.47 17.73 16.21
C GLN A 397 2.35 16.57 15.75
N ASP A 398 2.21 15.40 16.39
CA ASP A 398 2.90 14.16 15.99
C ASP A 398 2.56 13.79 14.54
N ILE A 399 3.59 13.43 13.75
CA ILE A 399 3.40 13.10 12.33
C ILE A 399 2.53 11.85 12.11
N LYS A 400 2.44 10.96 13.11
CA LYS A 400 1.56 9.79 13.08
C LYS A 400 0.07 10.15 12.90
N ALA A 401 -0.34 11.37 13.29
CA ALA A 401 -1.71 11.83 13.17
C ALA A 401 -2.09 12.26 11.74
N LEU A 402 -1.11 12.39 10.83
CA LEU A 402 -1.36 12.74 9.44
C LEU A 402 -1.76 11.52 8.60
N SER A 403 -2.56 11.78 7.55
CA SER A 403 -2.80 10.79 6.48
C SER A 403 -1.49 10.42 5.75
N GLY A 404 -1.47 9.22 5.13
CA GLY A 404 -0.30 8.74 4.41
C GLY A 404 0.23 9.70 3.35
N GLY A 405 -0.65 10.34 2.57
CA GLY A 405 -0.26 11.32 1.58
C GLY A 405 0.38 12.57 2.18
N ASN A 406 -0.11 13.06 3.33
CA ASN A 406 0.49 14.19 4.04
C ASN A 406 1.84 13.82 4.68
N GLN A 407 1.99 12.59 5.20
CA GLN A 407 3.27 12.05 5.65
C GLN A 407 4.30 12.02 4.51
N GLN A 408 3.89 11.57 3.32
CA GLN A 408 4.74 11.52 2.13
C GLN A 408 5.19 12.92 1.70
N LYS A 409 4.26 13.88 1.65
CA LYS A 409 4.58 15.29 1.36
C LYS A 409 5.57 15.90 2.38
N ALA A 410 5.45 15.54 3.66
CA ALA A 410 6.41 15.99 4.68
C ALA A 410 7.82 15.41 4.47
N ILE A 411 7.93 14.17 4.00
CA ILE A 411 9.22 13.59 3.62
C ILE A 411 9.78 14.30 2.38
N VAL A 412 8.95 14.63 1.39
CA VAL A 412 9.39 15.43 0.23
C VAL A 412 9.87 16.80 0.68
N ALA A 413 9.17 17.49 1.59
CA ALA A 413 9.58 18.76 2.15
C ALA A 413 10.99 18.69 2.76
N ARG A 414 11.30 17.63 3.51
CA ARG A 414 12.62 17.36 4.08
C ARG A 414 13.74 17.42 3.04
N TRP A 415 13.51 16.81 1.87
CA TRP A 415 14.50 16.78 0.81
C TRP A 415 14.57 18.11 0.04
N LEU A 416 13.42 18.73 -0.24
CA LEU A 416 13.37 20.02 -0.95
C LEU A 416 14.07 21.14 -0.17
N ALA A 417 14.07 21.06 1.14
CA ALA A 417 14.81 21.97 2.01
C ALA A 417 16.33 22.00 1.74
N LEU A 418 16.84 20.94 1.11
CA LEU A 418 18.26 20.79 0.74
C LEU A 418 18.53 21.04 -0.76
N ALA A 419 17.51 21.50 -1.53
CA ALA A 419 17.60 21.78 -2.96
C ALA A 419 18.23 20.62 -3.77
N PRO A 420 17.61 19.42 -3.79
CA PRO A 420 18.20 18.25 -4.42
C PRO A 420 18.20 18.39 -5.95
N ARG A 421 19.25 17.88 -6.59
CA ARG A 421 19.37 17.76 -8.05
C ARG A 421 18.75 16.46 -8.56
N LEU A 422 18.76 15.42 -7.72
CA LEU A 422 18.16 14.11 -7.97
C LEU A 422 17.32 13.68 -6.78
N LEU A 423 16.07 13.31 -7.04
CA LEU A 423 15.19 12.66 -6.06
C LEU A 423 14.88 11.24 -6.50
N ILE A 424 15.13 10.30 -5.60
CA ILE A 424 14.83 8.88 -5.77
C ILE A 424 13.57 8.58 -4.98
N PHE A 425 12.51 8.12 -5.64
CA PHE A 425 11.27 7.68 -5.04
C PHE A 425 11.17 6.16 -5.11
N ILE A 426 11.15 5.49 -3.97
CA ILE A 426 10.90 4.05 -3.90
C ILE A 426 9.47 3.85 -3.41
N GLU A 427 8.63 3.17 -4.21
CA GLU A 427 7.22 2.90 -3.94
C GLU A 427 6.47 4.16 -3.43
N PRO A 428 6.47 5.28 -4.19
CA PRO A 428 6.04 6.60 -3.71
C PRO A 428 4.60 6.64 -3.22
N THR A 429 3.76 5.75 -3.74
CA THR A 429 2.32 5.73 -3.45
C THR A 429 1.87 4.52 -2.63
N ARG A 430 2.82 3.72 -2.10
CA ARG A 430 2.49 2.57 -1.27
C ARG A 430 1.76 2.98 0.00
N GLY A 431 0.58 2.39 0.23
CA GLY A 431 -0.23 2.62 1.44
C GLY A 431 -0.77 4.04 1.57
N ILE A 432 -1.01 4.72 0.45
CA ILE A 432 -1.77 5.97 0.39
C ILE A 432 -3.03 5.78 -0.45
N ASP A 433 -4.02 6.64 -0.22
CA ASP A 433 -5.29 6.60 -0.98
C ASP A 433 -5.14 7.10 -2.42
N VAL A 434 -6.14 6.81 -3.25
CA VAL A 434 -6.11 7.11 -4.69
C VAL A 434 -5.94 8.60 -4.98
N ASN A 435 -6.61 9.49 -4.23
CA ASN A 435 -6.46 10.94 -4.41
C ASN A 435 -5.08 11.43 -3.98
N ALA A 436 -4.55 10.93 -2.86
CA ALA A 436 -3.21 11.25 -2.42
C ALA A 436 -2.15 10.71 -3.41
N LYS A 437 -2.41 9.54 -4.04
CA LYS A 437 -1.58 8.98 -5.10
C LYS A 437 -1.45 9.96 -6.28
N ALA A 438 -2.58 10.45 -6.81
CA ALA A 438 -2.58 11.47 -7.86
C ALA A 438 -1.80 12.72 -7.42
N GLY A 439 -2.01 13.20 -6.19
CA GLY A 439 -1.28 14.34 -5.64
C GLY A 439 0.25 14.14 -5.59
N ILE A 440 0.73 12.94 -5.29
CA ILE A 440 2.17 12.63 -5.32
C ILE A 440 2.68 12.56 -6.77
N CYS A 441 1.91 11.99 -7.70
CA CYS A 441 2.28 11.97 -9.13
C CYS A 441 2.42 13.39 -9.70
N HIS A 442 1.45 14.26 -9.41
CA HIS A 442 1.54 15.67 -9.80
C HIS A 442 2.72 16.38 -9.14
N LEU A 443 2.98 16.13 -7.85
CA LEU A 443 4.13 16.70 -7.14
C LEU A 443 5.45 16.28 -7.79
N MET A 444 5.63 15.01 -8.15
CA MET A 444 6.82 14.55 -8.87
C MET A 444 6.99 15.31 -10.21
N ARG A 445 5.91 15.48 -10.97
CA ARG A 445 5.94 16.22 -12.23
C ARG A 445 6.30 17.69 -12.03
N ASP A 446 5.73 18.35 -11.02
CA ASP A 446 6.05 19.75 -10.71
C ASP A 446 7.52 19.93 -10.28
N LEU A 447 8.08 18.96 -9.55
CA LEU A 447 9.49 18.95 -9.19
C LEU A 447 10.39 18.76 -10.41
N ALA A 448 10.00 17.85 -11.32
CA ALA A 448 10.70 17.66 -12.58
C ALA A 448 10.69 18.96 -13.41
N ARG A 449 9.52 19.61 -13.59
CA ARG A 449 9.42 20.90 -14.30
C ARG A 449 10.29 22.01 -13.70
N LYS A 450 10.60 21.94 -12.40
CA LYS A 450 11.55 22.84 -11.73
C LYS A 450 13.01 22.44 -11.95
N GLY A 451 13.29 21.40 -12.75
CA GLY A 451 14.63 20.97 -13.14
C GLY A 451 15.23 19.86 -12.26
N THR A 452 14.48 19.29 -11.30
CA THR A 452 14.95 18.14 -10.54
C THR A 452 14.88 16.88 -11.40
N ALA A 453 15.94 16.07 -11.43
CA ALA A 453 15.89 14.73 -12.01
C ALA A 453 15.14 13.78 -11.05
N ILE A 454 14.27 12.94 -11.57
CA ILE A 454 13.49 12.02 -10.74
C ILE A 454 13.73 10.58 -11.20
N MET A 455 14.17 9.74 -10.25
CA MET A 455 14.21 8.30 -10.38
C MET A 455 13.01 7.73 -9.60
N MET A 456 12.12 7.04 -10.30
CA MET A 456 10.94 6.42 -9.69
C MET A 456 11.07 4.90 -9.76
N VAL A 457 11.04 4.24 -8.62
CA VAL A 457 10.98 2.78 -8.48
C VAL A 457 9.62 2.41 -7.93
N SER A 458 8.80 1.74 -8.73
CA SER A 458 7.46 1.28 -8.28
C SER A 458 7.18 -0.14 -8.76
N SER A 459 6.44 -0.89 -7.94
CA SER A 459 5.86 -2.19 -8.30
C SER A 459 4.50 -2.03 -9.01
N ASP A 460 3.91 -0.85 -8.94
CA ASP A 460 2.65 -0.51 -9.61
C ASP A 460 2.94 -0.09 -11.05
N LEU A 461 2.82 -1.04 -11.99
CA LEU A 461 3.16 -0.79 -13.39
C LEU A 461 2.29 0.29 -14.04
N PRO A 462 0.96 0.36 -13.82
CA PRO A 462 0.15 1.49 -14.26
C PRO A 462 0.68 2.86 -13.80
N GLU A 463 1.20 2.94 -12.58
CA GLU A 463 1.82 4.16 -12.06
C GLU A 463 3.11 4.51 -12.82
N VAL A 464 3.98 3.52 -13.06
CA VAL A 464 5.20 3.71 -13.84
C VAL A 464 4.88 4.21 -15.25
N LEU A 465 3.90 3.57 -15.92
CA LEU A 465 3.47 3.94 -17.27
C LEU A 465 2.84 5.34 -17.32
N GLY A 466 2.07 5.71 -16.30
CA GLY A 466 1.35 6.98 -16.26
C GLY A 466 2.22 8.20 -15.95
N VAL A 467 3.25 8.04 -15.12
CA VAL A 467 4.05 9.16 -14.59
C VAL A 467 5.35 9.37 -15.35
N SER A 468 5.98 8.29 -15.86
CA SER A 468 7.35 8.33 -16.37
C SER A 468 7.44 8.89 -17.80
N ASP A 469 8.50 9.61 -18.09
CA ASP A 469 8.84 10.06 -19.45
C ASP A 469 9.58 8.95 -20.22
N ARG A 470 10.31 8.09 -19.48
CA ARG A 470 11.05 6.94 -19.98
C ARG A 470 11.03 5.83 -18.93
N ILE A 471 10.99 4.59 -19.39
CA ILE A 471 10.89 3.41 -18.53
C ILE A 471 12.09 2.50 -18.78
N LEU A 472 12.77 2.13 -17.70
CA LEU A 472 13.87 1.18 -17.70
C LEU A 472 13.43 -0.09 -16.98
N VAL A 473 13.62 -1.25 -17.62
CA VAL A 473 13.21 -2.55 -17.07
C VAL A 473 14.40 -3.29 -16.54
N MET A 474 14.31 -3.72 -15.30
CA MET A 474 15.34 -4.52 -14.63
C MET A 474 14.93 -5.98 -14.51
N ARG A 475 15.91 -6.87 -14.66
CA ARG A 475 15.79 -8.31 -14.44
C ARG A 475 17.12 -8.86 -13.94
N ASN A 476 17.12 -9.58 -12.80
CA ASN A 476 18.28 -10.23 -12.21
C ASN A 476 19.49 -9.30 -11.97
N GLY A 477 19.22 -8.05 -11.63
CA GLY A 477 20.26 -7.05 -11.36
C GLY A 477 20.82 -6.33 -12.60
N GLU A 478 20.26 -6.55 -13.77
CA GLU A 478 20.66 -5.94 -15.05
C GLU A 478 19.54 -5.07 -15.63
N LEU A 479 19.88 -4.09 -16.43
CA LEU A 479 18.94 -3.36 -17.28
C LEU A 479 18.77 -4.14 -18.59
N VAL A 480 17.54 -4.63 -18.84
CA VAL A 480 17.24 -5.49 -19.99
C VAL A 480 16.50 -4.78 -21.12
N ALA A 481 15.77 -3.70 -20.81
CA ALA A 481 15.07 -2.92 -21.81
C ALA A 481 14.91 -1.46 -21.39
N ALA A 482 14.73 -0.59 -22.38
CA ALA A 482 14.40 0.81 -22.21
C ALA A 482 13.27 1.19 -23.17
N PHE A 483 12.22 1.78 -22.65
CA PHE A 483 11.04 2.19 -23.41
C PHE A 483 10.80 3.68 -23.29
N ALA A 484 10.35 4.29 -24.36
CA ALA A 484 9.77 5.62 -24.33
C ALA A 484 8.37 5.55 -23.72
N ARG A 485 7.84 6.69 -23.31
CA ARG A 485 6.45 6.83 -22.86
C ARG A 485 5.46 6.32 -23.90
N GLY A 486 4.35 5.73 -23.44
CA GLY A 486 3.31 5.19 -24.30
C GLY A 486 3.49 3.72 -24.68
N VAL A 487 4.54 3.06 -24.13
CA VAL A 487 4.68 1.60 -24.24
C VAL A 487 3.51 0.91 -23.55
N CYS A 488 3.05 -0.21 -24.09
CA CYS A 488 1.98 -0.97 -23.46
C CYS A 488 2.50 -1.80 -22.25
N GLU A 489 1.59 -2.11 -21.33
CA GLU A 489 1.92 -2.89 -20.14
C GLU A 489 2.50 -4.26 -20.47
N ALA A 490 1.96 -4.91 -21.51
CA ALA A 490 2.40 -6.23 -21.95
C ALA A 490 3.89 -6.24 -22.38
N ASP A 491 4.36 -5.21 -23.10
CA ASP A 491 5.76 -5.12 -23.55
C ASP A 491 6.73 -4.98 -22.37
N VAL A 492 6.35 -4.17 -21.37
CA VAL A 492 7.16 -3.99 -20.15
C VAL A 492 7.22 -5.28 -19.34
N MET A 493 6.07 -5.98 -19.19
CA MET A 493 6.02 -7.26 -18.50
C MET A 493 6.80 -8.35 -19.23
N LEU A 494 6.70 -8.42 -20.55
CA LEU A 494 7.47 -9.35 -21.37
C LEU A 494 8.99 -9.17 -21.17
N ALA A 495 9.46 -7.92 -21.18
CA ALA A 495 10.86 -7.61 -20.90
C ALA A 495 11.25 -8.00 -19.45
N ALA A 496 10.35 -7.81 -18.48
CA ALA A 496 10.59 -8.12 -17.08
C ALA A 496 10.66 -9.63 -16.80
N THR A 497 9.82 -10.45 -17.48
CA THR A 497 9.81 -11.92 -17.35
C THR A 497 10.89 -12.58 -18.19
N GLY A 498 11.26 -12.01 -19.33
CA GLY A 498 12.23 -12.58 -20.28
C GLY A 498 11.61 -13.65 -21.17
N GLU A 499 10.30 -13.72 -21.26
CA GLU A 499 9.60 -14.55 -22.21
C GLU A 499 9.69 -13.90 -23.60
N GLU A 500 10.03 -14.67 -24.64
CA GLU A 500 9.94 -14.19 -26.02
C GLU A 500 8.45 -14.07 -26.40
N ALA A 501 8.10 -12.99 -27.14
CA ALA A 501 6.76 -12.86 -27.66
C ALA A 501 6.41 -14.12 -28.45
N VAL A 502 5.48 -14.94 -27.93
CA VAL A 502 4.86 -15.99 -28.72
C VAL A 502 4.11 -15.23 -29.82
N ALA A 503 4.70 -15.23 -31.02
CA ALA A 503 4.08 -14.65 -32.21
C ALA A 503 2.73 -15.35 -32.42
N ALA A 504 1.64 -14.58 -32.23
CA ALA A 504 0.28 -15.02 -32.54
C ALA A 504 0.01 -14.90 -34.02
#